data_29c8afd199086697828b8f7c09aaabf5
#
_entry.id   29c8afd199086697828b8f7c09aaabf5
#
_cell.length_a   1.000
_cell.length_b   1.000
_cell.length_c   1.000
_cell.angle_alpha   90.00
_cell.angle_beta   90.00
_cell.angle_gamma   90.00
#
_symmetry.space_group_name_H-M   'P 1'
#
loop_
_entity.id
_entity.type
_entity.pdbx_description
1 polymer ?
#
loop_
_entity_poly.entity_id
_entity_poly.type
_entity_poly.pdbx_seq_one_letter_code
_entity_poly.pdbx_strand_id
1 'polypeptide(L)'
;MNAGKSTSLLQVAHNYEEQGQKVQLYTAAIDDRYGVGQITSRLGPQRQVDVFDRDTNFLERAPDVACVLVDEAQFLTTAQVVQLHQLAQVRGVPVICYGLRSDFRGEPFPGSAYLLALADDIEEIKNICTCGKKATMNIRVDPEGRRIREGEQVSIGGNESYRQACGR
;
A
#
# COMPACT_ATOMS: atom_id res chain seq x y z
N MET A 1 8.52 -5.00 -5.91
CA MET A 1 7.84 -3.73 -5.58
C MET A 1 8.45 -3.05 -4.35
N ASN A 2 9.75 -2.80 -4.39
CA ASN A 2 10.57 -2.37 -3.25
C ASN A 2 10.72 -0.84 -3.19
N ALA A 3 9.63 -0.12 -2.95
CA ALA A 3 9.67 1.34 -2.88
C ALA A 3 9.90 1.90 -1.48
N GLY A 4 10.25 1.07 -0.50
CA GLY A 4 10.36 1.53 0.90
C GLY A 4 9.02 1.82 1.58
N LYS A 5 7.87 1.46 0.96
CA LYS A 5 6.54 1.69 1.54
C LYS A 5 6.40 1.10 2.94
N SER A 6 6.66 -0.21 3.06
CA SER A 6 6.53 -0.90 4.35
C SER A 6 7.53 -0.36 5.38
N THR A 7 8.72 0.05 4.96
CA THR A 7 9.69 0.70 5.86
C THR A 7 9.17 2.04 6.36
N SER A 8 8.63 2.88 5.48
CA SER A 8 8.04 4.16 5.84
C SER A 8 6.84 3.99 6.77
N LEU A 9 5.95 3.04 6.47
CA LEU A 9 4.80 2.70 7.30
C LEU A 9 5.24 2.28 8.72
N LEU A 10 6.20 1.36 8.82
CA LEU A 10 6.70 0.89 10.12
C LEU A 10 7.40 2.00 10.90
N GLN A 11 8.09 2.92 10.23
CA GLN A 11 8.70 4.09 10.86
C GLN A 11 7.64 5.02 11.45
N VAL A 12 6.55 5.29 10.72
CA VAL A 12 5.45 6.11 11.22
C VAL A 12 4.80 5.44 12.43
N ALA A 13 4.51 4.14 12.36
CA ALA A 13 3.95 3.38 13.49
C ALA A 13 4.84 3.50 14.73
N HIS A 14 6.14 3.31 14.57
CA HIS A 14 7.12 3.41 15.65
C HIS A 14 7.11 4.81 16.28
N ASN A 15 7.09 5.87 15.47
CA ASN A 15 7.09 7.25 15.96
C ASN A 15 5.87 7.56 16.85
N TYR A 16 4.69 7.08 16.50
CA TYR A 16 3.49 7.21 17.33
C TYR A 16 3.64 6.46 18.65
N GLU A 17 4.14 5.24 18.60
CA GLU A 17 4.26 4.37 19.78
C GLU A 17 5.34 4.84 20.76
N GLU A 18 6.43 5.42 20.28
CA GLU A 18 7.43 6.08 21.14
C GLU A 18 6.82 7.22 21.98
N GLN A 19 5.76 7.84 21.47
CA GLN A 19 4.98 8.84 22.20
C GLN A 19 3.84 8.25 23.03
N GLY A 20 3.78 6.92 23.19
CA GLY A 20 2.72 6.23 23.93
C GLY A 20 1.36 6.24 23.22
N GLN A 21 1.32 6.56 21.93
CA GLN A 21 0.10 6.62 21.12
C GLN A 21 -0.15 5.30 20.39
N LYS A 22 -1.39 4.82 20.43
CA LYS A 22 -1.78 3.58 19.76
C LYS A 22 -2.01 3.83 18.27
N VAL A 23 -1.54 2.90 17.44
CA VAL A 23 -1.82 2.87 16.01
C VAL A 23 -2.52 1.58 15.63
N GLN A 24 -3.38 1.66 14.61
CA GLN A 24 -3.99 0.49 13.98
C GLN A 24 -3.37 0.29 12.61
N LEU A 25 -2.84 -0.91 12.37
CA LEU A 25 -2.22 -1.28 11.10
C LEU A 25 -3.09 -2.31 10.38
N TYR A 26 -3.29 -2.09 9.09
CA TYR A 26 -3.98 -3.02 8.20
C TYR A 26 -3.12 -3.38 6.99
N THR A 27 -3.26 -4.61 6.50
CA THR A 27 -2.73 -5.05 5.21
C THR A 27 -3.78 -5.86 4.45
N ALA A 28 -3.67 -5.93 3.11
CA ALA A 28 -4.62 -6.68 2.31
C ALA A 28 -4.46 -8.19 2.48
N ALA A 29 -5.56 -8.93 2.52
CA ALA A 29 -5.59 -10.39 2.65
C ALA A 29 -4.88 -11.12 1.48
N ILE A 30 -4.74 -10.47 0.33
CA ILE A 30 -4.11 -11.03 -0.88
C ILE A 30 -2.59 -11.18 -0.74
N ASP A 31 -1.96 -10.43 0.15
CA ASP A 31 -0.50 -10.47 0.31
C ASP A 31 -0.10 -11.47 1.41
N ASP A 32 0.01 -12.75 1.01
CA ASP A 32 0.41 -13.85 1.89
C ASP A 32 1.92 -14.15 1.88
N ARG A 33 2.72 -13.37 1.12
CA ARG A 33 4.16 -13.62 0.90
C ARG A 33 4.99 -13.73 2.20
N TYR A 34 4.52 -13.15 3.27
CA TYR A 34 5.17 -13.15 4.59
C TYR A 34 4.31 -13.75 5.70
N GLY A 35 3.21 -14.44 5.33
CA GLY A 35 2.18 -14.88 6.25
C GLY A 35 1.05 -13.85 6.41
N VAL A 36 -0.17 -14.37 6.60
CA VAL A 36 -1.37 -13.53 6.76
C VAL A 36 -1.23 -12.67 8.02
N GLY A 37 -1.50 -11.39 7.90
CA GLY A 37 -1.46 -10.45 9.02
C GLY A 37 -0.06 -10.02 9.45
N GLN A 38 0.92 -10.05 8.55
CA GLN A 38 2.27 -9.54 8.83
C GLN A 38 2.72 -8.49 7.82
N ILE A 39 3.28 -7.41 8.31
CA ILE A 39 4.06 -6.46 7.52
C ILE A 39 5.53 -6.67 7.84
N THR A 40 6.32 -6.92 6.80
CA THR A 40 7.76 -7.12 6.92
C THR A 40 8.51 -6.08 6.11
N SER A 41 9.43 -5.37 6.77
CA SER A 41 10.46 -4.60 6.10
C SER A 41 11.70 -5.46 5.91
N ARG A 42 12.37 -5.35 4.75
CA ARG A 42 13.67 -6.01 4.54
C ARG A 42 14.77 -5.51 5.48
N LEU A 43 14.54 -4.37 6.11
CA LEU A 43 15.49 -3.68 6.99
C LEU A 43 15.10 -3.72 8.47
N GLY A 44 13.97 -4.40 8.82
CA GLY A 44 13.47 -4.32 10.17
C GLY A 44 12.54 -5.46 10.60
N PRO A 45 12.02 -5.39 11.81
CA PRO A 45 11.24 -6.46 12.44
C PRO A 45 9.90 -6.71 11.73
N GLN A 46 9.47 -7.95 11.79
CA GLN A 46 8.11 -8.34 11.44
C GLN A 46 7.14 -7.78 12.48
N ARG A 47 5.97 -7.31 12.02
CA ARG A 47 4.93 -6.79 12.86
C ARG A 47 3.60 -7.45 12.54
N GLN A 48 2.88 -7.83 13.60
CA GLN A 48 1.50 -8.29 13.47
C GLN A 48 0.59 -7.12 13.11
N VAL A 49 -0.30 -7.34 12.15
CA VAL A 49 -1.26 -6.36 11.67
C VAL A 49 -2.60 -7.02 11.41
N ASP A 50 -3.66 -6.25 11.42
CA ASP A 50 -4.97 -6.73 11.02
C ASP A 50 -5.04 -6.86 9.50
N VAL A 51 -5.80 -7.86 9.05
CA VAL A 51 -6.00 -8.11 7.63
C VAL A 51 -7.35 -7.53 7.23
N PHE A 52 -7.38 -6.84 6.09
CA PHE A 52 -8.62 -6.44 5.44
C PHE A 52 -8.85 -7.20 4.14
N ASP A 53 -10.11 -7.45 3.86
CA ASP A 53 -10.63 -8.01 2.62
C ASP A 53 -11.73 -7.07 2.06
N ARG A 54 -12.44 -7.51 1.02
CA ARG A 54 -13.51 -6.71 0.40
C ARG A 54 -14.70 -6.43 1.31
N ASP A 55 -14.94 -7.29 2.31
CA ASP A 55 -16.08 -7.23 3.22
C ASP A 55 -15.75 -6.47 4.51
N THR A 56 -14.50 -6.08 4.69
CA THR A 56 -14.06 -5.33 5.86
C THR A 56 -14.71 -3.95 5.91
N ASN A 57 -15.40 -3.66 7.03
CA ASN A 57 -15.96 -2.35 7.33
C ASN A 57 -15.04 -1.61 8.32
N PHE A 58 -14.33 -0.60 7.84
CA PHE A 58 -13.39 0.16 8.67
C PHE A 58 -14.07 1.03 9.72
N LEU A 59 -15.33 1.44 9.51
CA LEU A 59 -16.08 2.23 10.50
C LEU A 59 -16.45 1.40 11.72
N GLU A 60 -16.74 0.12 11.53
CA GLU A 60 -17.04 -0.82 12.62
C GLU A 60 -15.78 -1.28 13.34
N ARG A 61 -14.68 -1.42 12.60
CA ARG A 61 -13.38 -1.84 13.15
C ARG A 61 -12.52 -0.70 13.67
N ALA A 62 -13.01 0.56 13.62
CA ALA A 62 -12.23 1.71 14.08
C ALA A 62 -12.08 1.67 15.61
N PRO A 63 -10.95 1.23 16.13
CA PRO A 63 -10.65 1.31 17.55
C PRO A 63 -10.36 2.77 17.94
N ASP A 64 -10.31 3.02 19.23
CA ASP A 64 -9.81 4.27 19.78
C ASP A 64 -8.27 4.30 19.63
N VAL A 65 -7.82 4.84 18.49
CA VAL A 65 -6.41 4.94 18.11
C VAL A 65 -6.04 6.34 17.64
N ALA A 66 -4.78 6.67 17.74
CA ALA A 66 -4.23 7.96 17.33
C ALA A 66 -3.99 8.04 15.81
N CYS A 67 -3.86 6.89 15.13
CA CYS A 67 -3.62 6.84 13.68
C CYS A 67 -4.00 5.46 13.12
N VAL A 68 -4.50 5.45 11.89
CA VAL A 68 -4.72 4.24 11.08
C VAL A 68 -3.74 4.20 9.92
N LEU A 69 -3.02 3.09 9.78
CA LEU A 69 -2.05 2.85 8.71
C LEU A 69 -2.51 1.66 7.87
N VAL A 70 -2.59 1.85 6.55
CA VAL A 70 -3.04 0.81 5.62
C VAL A 70 -1.93 0.52 4.59
N ASP A 71 -1.40 -0.71 4.61
CA ASP A 71 -0.49 -1.19 3.56
C ASP A 71 -1.27 -1.89 2.45
N GLU A 72 -0.67 -1.93 1.26
CA GLU A 72 -1.27 -2.49 0.04
C GLU A 72 -2.66 -1.87 -0.27
N ALA A 73 -2.80 -0.59 -0.02
CA ALA A 73 -4.05 0.17 -0.10
C ALA A 73 -4.68 0.21 -1.52
N GLN A 74 -3.94 -0.19 -2.56
CA GLN A 74 -4.51 -0.35 -3.91
C GLN A 74 -5.61 -1.41 -3.97
N PHE A 75 -5.67 -2.33 -3.00
CA PHE A 75 -6.70 -3.38 -2.92
C PHE A 75 -7.97 -2.96 -2.17
N LEU A 76 -8.01 -1.74 -1.63
CA LEU A 76 -9.24 -1.18 -1.07
C LEU A 76 -10.33 -1.07 -2.13
N THR A 77 -11.56 -1.34 -1.73
CA THR A 77 -12.73 -0.95 -2.53
C THR A 77 -12.97 0.56 -2.45
N THR A 78 -13.72 1.12 -3.39
CA THR A 78 -14.10 2.53 -3.36
C THR A 78 -14.89 2.88 -2.10
N ALA A 79 -15.78 1.98 -1.64
CA ALA A 79 -16.54 2.15 -0.40
C ALA A 79 -15.61 2.20 0.83
N GLN A 80 -14.60 1.34 0.87
CA GLN A 80 -13.61 1.33 1.97
C GLN A 80 -12.78 2.61 2.00
N VAL A 81 -12.41 3.17 0.85
CA VAL A 81 -11.73 4.47 0.79
C VAL A 81 -12.60 5.57 1.37
N VAL A 82 -13.91 5.58 1.04
CA VAL A 82 -14.87 6.54 1.63
C VAL A 82 -14.97 6.36 3.14
N GLN A 83 -15.00 5.12 3.65
CA GLN A 83 -15.02 4.84 5.09
C GLN A 83 -13.77 5.39 5.79
N LEU A 84 -12.59 5.17 5.22
CA LEU A 84 -11.33 5.69 5.76
C LEU A 84 -11.29 7.23 5.73
N HIS A 85 -11.80 7.84 4.66
CA HIS A 85 -11.95 9.29 4.58
C HIS A 85 -12.92 9.82 5.66
N GLN A 86 -14.03 9.12 5.92
CA GLN A 86 -14.95 9.48 7.01
C GLN A 86 -14.28 9.36 8.39
N LEU A 87 -13.43 8.35 8.63
CA LEU A 87 -12.64 8.26 9.86
C LEU A 87 -11.78 9.51 10.05
N ALA A 88 -11.09 9.95 9.01
CA ALA A 88 -10.25 11.13 9.06
C ALA A 88 -11.05 12.41 9.29
N GLN A 89 -12.10 12.65 8.50
CA GLN A 89 -12.84 13.92 8.50
C GLN A 89 -13.83 14.04 9.65
N VAL A 90 -14.50 12.96 10.05
CA VAL A 90 -15.57 13.00 11.07
C VAL A 90 -15.06 12.65 12.45
N ARG A 91 -14.18 11.65 12.55
CA ARG A 91 -13.63 11.21 13.86
C ARG A 91 -12.28 11.86 14.19
N GLY A 92 -11.68 12.59 13.25
CA GLY A 92 -10.40 13.26 13.45
C GLY A 92 -9.23 12.27 13.62
N VAL A 93 -9.35 11.02 13.15
CA VAL A 93 -8.29 10.03 13.22
C VAL A 93 -7.47 10.08 11.92
N PRO A 94 -6.20 10.49 11.97
CA PRO A 94 -5.34 10.46 10.79
C PRO A 94 -5.28 9.07 10.15
N VAL A 95 -5.44 9.02 8.83
CA VAL A 95 -5.35 7.79 8.04
C VAL A 95 -4.26 7.95 6.99
N ILE A 96 -3.29 7.04 6.98
CA ILE A 96 -2.20 7.04 6.00
C ILE A 96 -2.24 5.73 5.21
N CYS A 97 -2.42 5.85 3.90
CA CYS A 97 -2.53 4.72 2.99
C CYS A 97 -1.27 4.59 2.13
N TYR A 98 -0.65 3.43 2.16
CA TYR A 98 0.51 3.08 1.33
C TYR A 98 0.09 2.10 0.25
N GLY A 99 0.36 2.42 -1.01
CA GLY A 99 -0.08 1.56 -2.09
C GLY A 99 0.56 1.88 -3.44
N LEU A 100 0.11 1.16 -4.45
CA LEU A 100 0.47 1.38 -5.85
C LEU A 100 -0.62 2.22 -6.52
N ARG A 101 -0.22 3.20 -7.32
CA ARG A 101 -1.13 4.03 -8.10
C ARG A 101 -1.79 3.24 -9.24
N SER A 102 -0.98 2.47 -9.96
CA SER A 102 -1.41 1.73 -11.14
C SER A 102 -0.78 0.34 -11.20
N ASP A 103 -1.39 -0.54 -11.99
CA ASP A 103 -0.86 -1.85 -12.30
C ASP A 103 0.32 -1.78 -13.30
N PHE A 104 0.80 -2.97 -13.73
CA PHE A 104 1.94 -3.08 -14.67
C PHE A 104 1.62 -2.62 -16.09
N ARG A 105 0.34 -2.48 -16.44
CA ARG A 105 -0.13 -1.95 -17.74
C ARG A 105 -0.24 -0.43 -17.71
N GLY A 106 -0.25 0.18 -16.52
CA GLY A 106 -0.49 1.59 -16.30
C GLY A 106 -1.95 1.92 -15.98
N GLU A 107 -2.81 0.90 -15.85
CA GLU A 107 -4.21 1.08 -15.46
C GLU A 107 -4.33 1.35 -13.96
N PRO A 108 -5.14 2.34 -13.55
CA PRO A 108 -5.32 2.63 -12.14
C PRO A 108 -6.05 1.48 -11.43
N PHE A 109 -5.66 1.21 -10.18
CA PHE A 109 -6.51 0.41 -9.29
C PHE A 109 -7.71 1.26 -8.85
N PRO A 110 -8.94 0.70 -8.78
CA PRO A 110 -10.12 1.47 -8.38
C PRO A 110 -9.95 2.16 -7.02
N GLY A 111 -9.44 1.46 -6.01
CA GLY A 111 -9.14 2.03 -4.70
C GLY A 111 -8.12 3.16 -4.77
N SER A 112 -7.07 3.01 -5.57
CA SER A 112 -6.04 4.04 -5.73
C SER A 112 -6.57 5.28 -6.43
N ALA A 113 -7.46 5.14 -7.41
CA ALA A 113 -8.11 6.27 -8.07
C ALA A 113 -8.92 7.09 -7.06
N TYR A 114 -9.67 6.43 -6.18
CA TYR A 114 -10.43 7.10 -5.12
C TYR A 114 -9.55 7.71 -4.04
N LEU A 115 -8.46 7.04 -3.63
CA LEU A 115 -7.48 7.61 -2.71
C LEU A 115 -6.88 8.91 -3.26
N LEU A 116 -6.47 8.92 -4.52
CA LEU A 116 -5.94 10.12 -5.17
C LEU A 116 -6.98 11.26 -5.27
N ALA A 117 -8.26 10.93 -5.38
CA ALA A 117 -9.34 11.92 -5.45
C ALA A 117 -9.72 12.53 -4.09
N LEU A 118 -9.61 11.76 -2.99
CA LEU A 118 -10.08 12.15 -1.66
C LEU A 118 -8.96 12.51 -0.68
N ALA A 119 -7.70 12.20 -0.98
CA ALA A 119 -6.59 12.47 -0.07
C ALA A 119 -6.37 13.99 0.08
N ASP A 120 -6.17 14.43 1.33
CA ASP A 120 -5.76 15.80 1.64
C ASP A 120 -4.29 16.04 1.24
N ASP A 121 -3.44 15.00 1.44
CA ASP A 121 -2.03 15.02 1.09
C ASP A 121 -1.64 13.79 0.27
N ILE A 122 -0.80 13.98 -0.74
CA ILE A 122 -0.27 12.90 -1.58
C ILE A 122 1.25 12.99 -1.61
N GLU A 123 1.90 11.94 -1.10
CA GLU A 123 3.35 11.82 -1.12
C GLU A 123 3.79 10.70 -2.06
N GLU A 124 4.75 11.01 -2.91
CA GLU A 124 5.37 10.03 -3.79
C GLU A 124 6.67 9.48 -3.20
N ILE A 125 6.70 8.18 -2.92
CA ILE A 125 7.95 7.50 -2.56
C ILE A 125 8.77 7.30 -3.82
N LYS A 126 9.83 8.09 -3.96
CA LYS A 126 10.66 8.14 -5.16
C LYS A 126 11.51 6.89 -5.33
N ASN A 127 11.58 6.39 -6.55
CA ASN A 127 12.44 5.30 -6.96
C ASN A 127 13.17 5.61 -8.26
N ILE A 128 14.24 4.84 -8.53
CA ILE A 128 15.10 5.03 -9.69
C ILE A 128 14.94 3.83 -10.62
N CYS A 129 14.72 4.13 -11.90
CA CYS A 129 14.80 3.16 -12.98
C CYS A 129 16.26 2.74 -13.22
N THR A 130 16.49 1.55 -13.75
CA THR A 130 17.85 1.07 -14.14
C THR A 130 18.58 2.00 -15.10
N CYS A 131 17.85 2.84 -15.84
CA CYS A 131 18.45 3.85 -16.72
C CYS A 131 18.83 5.17 -16.00
N GLY A 132 18.75 5.22 -14.66
CA GLY A 132 19.07 6.40 -13.84
C GLY A 132 17.96 7.45 -13.73
N LYS A 133 16.84 7.31 -14.46
CA LYS A 133 15.70 8.22 -14.40
C LYS A 133 14.75 7.83 -13.28
N LYS A 134 13.87 8.77 -12.90
CA LYS A 134 12.78 8.51 -11.97
C LYS A 134 11.93 7.33 -12.47
N ALA A 135 11.72 6.32 -11.63
CA ALA A 135 10.79 5.24 -11.89
C ALA A 135 9.37 5.71 -11.55
N THR A 136 8.46 5.61 -12.50
CA THR A 136 7.05 6.03 -12.36
C THR A 136 6.07 4.89 -12.52
N MET A 137 6.55 3.71 -12.89
CA MET A 137 5.74 2.52 -13.16
C MET A 137 6.34 1.28 -12.50
N ASN A 138 5.49 0.32 -12.19
CA ASN A 138 5.89 -1.05 -11.92
C ASN A 138 5.57 -1.89 -13.15
N ILE A 139 6.57 -2.42 -13.83
CA ILE A 139 6.41 -3.31 -14.97
C ILE A 139 6.51 -4.77 -14.53
N ARG A 140 5.74 -5.64 -15.18
CA ARG A 140 5.91 -7.09 -15.04
C ARG A 140 6.90 -7.58 -16.08
N VAL A 141 7.76 -8.51 -15.70
CA VAL A 141 8.77 -9.10 -16.59
C VAL A 141 8.70 -10.61 -16.56
N ASP A 142 9.04 -11.23 -17.69
CA ASP A 142 9.24 -12.67 -17.79
C ASP A 142 10.60 -13.10 -17.18
N PRO A 143 10.89 -14.41 -17.08
CA PRO A 143 12.17 -14.91 -16.57
C PRO A 143 13.39 -14.38 -17.35
N GLU A 144 13.22 -14.05 -18.63
CA GLU A 144 14.26 -13.47 -19.48
C GLU A 144 14.38 -11.93 -19.33
N GLY A 145 13.53 -11.32 -18.48
CA GLY A 145 13.56 -9.88 -18.17
C GLY A 145 12.84 -9.00 -19.19
N ARG A 146 12.07 -9.57 -20.13
CA ARG A 146 11.28 -8.84 -21.11
C ARG A 146 9.97 -8.37 -20.50
N ARG A 147 9.52 -7.15 -20.86
CA ARG A 147 8.28 -6.57 -20.32
C ARG A 147 7.05 -7.33 -20.81
N ILE A 148 6.22 -7.78 -19.88
CA ILE A 148 4.89 -8.31 -20.11
C ILE A 148 3.89 -7.14 -20.11
N ARG A 149 3.02 -7.06 -21.14
CA ARG A 149 2.04 -5.97 -21.30
C ARG A 149 0.59 -6.42 -21.13
N GLU A 150 0.34 -7.71 -21.13
CA GLU A 150 -0.99 -8.31 -21.06
C GLU A 150 -1.09 -9.29 -19.89
N GLY A 151 -2.31 -9.56 -19.44
CA GLY A 151 -2.60 -10.51 -18.36
C GLY A 151 -3.41 -9.90 -17.23
N GLU A 152 -3.73 -10.73 -16.25
CA GLU A 152 -4.49 -10.35 -15.05
C GLU A 152 -3.85 -9.17 -14.30
N GLN A 153 -4.68 -8.26 -13.80
CA GLN A 153 -4.23 -7.08 -13.04
C GLN A 153 -3.41 -7.47 -11.81
N VAL A 154 -3.87 -8.50 -11.11
CA VAL A 154 -3.21 -9.08 -9.94
C VAL A 154 -2.69 -10.46 -10.30
N SER A 155 -1.41 -10.69 -10.13
CA SER A 155 -0.81 -12.02 -10.21
C SER A 155 -0.08 -12.28 -8.90
N ILE A 156 -0.44 -13.36 -8.25
CA ILE A 156 0.28 -13.86 -7.08
C ILE A 156 1.63 -14.38 -7.57
N GLY A 157 2.63 -13.51 -7.54
CA GLY A 157 4.00 -13.81 -7.95
C GLY A 157 4.98 -13.02 -7.13
N GLY A 158 6.18 -13.58 -6.93
CA GLY A 158 7.24 -12.92 -6.15
C GLY A 158 7.69 -11.60 -6.75
N ASN A 159 8.40 -10.81 -5.97
CA ASN A 159 9.01 -9.55 -6.39
C ASN A 159 9.94 -9.68 -7.61
N GLU A 160 10.35 -10.91 -7.92
CA GLU A 160 11.20 -11.26 -9.06
C GLU A 160 10.53 -10.96 -10.41
N SER A 161 9.20 -11.05 -10.47
CA SER A 161 8.40 -10.80 -11.68
C SER A 161 8.10 -9.31 -11.92
N TYR A 162 8.52 -8.41 -11.03
CA TYR A 162 8.22 -6.98 -11.14
C TYR A 162 9.47 -6.12 -11.02
N ARG A 163 9.57 -5.11 -11.88
CA ARG A 163 10.63 -4.11 -11.85
C ARG A 163 10.05 -2.70 -11.88
N GLN A 164 10.78 -1.80 -11.25
CA GLN A 164 10.47 -0.37 -11.32
C GLN A 164 11.09 0.22 -12.58
N ALA A 165 10.28 0.96 -13.34
CA ALA A 165 10.70 1.55 -14.61
C ALA A 165 10.21 2.98 -14.78
N CYS A 166 10.91 3.75 -15.60
CA CYS A 166 10.42 5.02 -16.13
C CYS A 166 9.39 4.75 -17.27
N GLY A 167 8.66 5.77 -17.68
CA GLY A 167 7.61 5.66 -18.71
C GLY A 167 8.12 5.48 -20.17
N ARG A 168 9.40 5.13 -20.39
CA ARG A 168 9.98 4.89 -21.72
C ARG A 168 10.01 3.42 -22.06
#